data_13a9bedeaf99e68f57570aa14ac5b682
#
_entry.id   13a9bedeaf99e68f57570aa14ac5b682
#
_cell.length_a   1.000
_cell.length_b   1.000
_cell.length_c   1.000
_cell.angle_alpha   90.00
_cell.angle_beta   90.00
_cell.angle_gamma   90.00
#
_symmetry.space_group_name_H-M   'P 1'
#
loop_
_entity.id
_entity.type
_entity.pdbx_description
1 polymer ?
#
loop_
_entity_poly.entity_id
_entity_poly.type
_entity_poly.pdbx_seq_one_letter_code
_entity_poly.pdbx_strand_id
1 'polypeptide(L)'
;MIEIKLQATLSGHQNPIFTLENSQKKDILFTAGNDRGVVEWSLKTMSFIKVMFPVRSSVYALHCPVSEPLLLAGERSGQVNVFNFIEQKVTHLLNFHKLPVFDIKSVRSKSELLLSSEDGSVSVWDLKNMQMLYEFRVSSDTVRTIAISPDESNVAFGCKDNIIRIYSLSDYSLLQELDQHTMPVTSIRYTPEGNKLISGSRDAQLKIWNSADYSLIKNIPAHLFSVYSIAFHPVLPYFATASRDKTIKIWDSENFELKKTLSFEKGYDMHRLSVNKLAWDDANRLISVSDDKLVKIWEICL
;
A
#
# COMPACT_ATOMS: atom_id res chain seq x y z
N MET A 1 -7.02 24.54 12.28
CA MET A 1 -5.62 24.07 12.03
C MET A 1 -5.56 22.61 12.42
N ILE A 2 -5.17 21.68 11.55
CA ILE A 2 -5.13 20.26 11.89
C ILE A 2 -4.12 20.03 13.00
N GLU A 3 -4.55 19.44 14.10
CA GLU A 3 -3.67 18.93 15.15
C GLU A 3 -3.53 17.41 15.01
N ILE A 4 -2.29 16.91 15.14
CA ILE A 4 -2.00 15.47 15.06
C ILE A 4 -1.19 15.10 16.28
N LYS A 5 -1.64 14.07 17.01
CA LYS A 5 -0.99 13.57 18.22
C LYS A 5 -0.62 12.11 18.05
N LEU A 6 0.56 11.74 18.55
CA LEU A 6 0.91 10.34 18.70
C LEU A 6 0.08 9.73 19.83
N GLN A 7 -0.77 8.77 19.49
CA GLN A 7 -1.62 8.07 20.43
C GLN A 7 -0.91 6.87 21.07
N ALA A 8 -0.17 6.10 20.23
CA ALA A 8 0.56 4.93 20.70
C ALA A 8 1.77 4.60 19.81
N THR A 9 2.75 3.97 20.43
CA THR A 9 3.86 3.28 19.76
C THR A 9 3.84 1.81 20.15
N LEU A 10 3.63 0.92 19.16
CA LEU A 10 3.57 -0.51 19.38
C LEU A 10 4.91 -1.13 19.00
N SER A 11 5.44 -1.97 19.88
CA SER A 11 6.67 -2.73 19.70
C SER A 11 6.40 -4.22 19.77
N GLY A 12 7.18 -5.03 19.05
CA GLY A 12 7.03 -6.50 19.01
C GLY A 12 7.75 -7.11 17.83
N HIS A 13 7.85 -6.39 16.72
CA HIS A 13 8.69 -6.79 15.60
C HIS A 13 10.18 -6.76 15.98
N GLN A 14 10.93 -7.76 15.51
CA GLN A 14 12.38 -7.85 15.72
C GLN A 14 13.17 -7.31 14.52
N ASN A 15 12.50 -7.14 13.38
CA ASN A 15 13.09 -6.70 12.12
C ASN A 15 12.23 -5.63 11.45
N PRO A 16 12.72 -4.95 10.38
CA PRO A 16 11.97 -3.95 9.63
C PRO A 16 10.57 -4.40 9.21
N ILE A 17 9.60 -3.49 9.35
CA ILE A 17 8.22 -3.69 8.91
C ILE A 17 8.05 -3.02 7.54
N PHE A 18 7.62 -3.79 6.55
CA PHE A 18 7.50 -3.29 5.17
C PHE A 18 6.07 -2.96 4.76
N THR A 19 5.11 -3.64 5.37
CA THR A 19 3.70 -3.50 4.97
C THR A 19 2.75 -3.60 6.16
N LEU A 20 1.58 -3.03 5.98
CA LEU A 20 0.45 -3.13 6.91
C LEU A 20 -0.85 -3.21 6.11
N GLU A 21 -1.86 -3.79 6.72
CA GLU A 21 -3.21 -3.88 6.17
C GLU A 21 -4.25 -3.85 7.30
N ASN A 22 -5.31 -3.08 7.12
CA ASN A 22 -6.45 -3.11 8.04
C ASN A 22 -7.26 -4.40 7.85
N SER A 23 -7.71 -4.97 8.94
CA SER A 23 -8.66 -6.07 8.88
C SER A 23 -10.05 -5.58 8.50
N GLN A 24 -10.87 -6.46 7.94
CA GLN A 24 -12.32 -6.24 7.84
C GLN A 24 -12.99 -6.17 9.23
N LYS A 25 -12.38 -6.76 10.26
CA LYS A 25 -12.83 -6.62 11.64
C LYS A 25 -12.33 -5.29 12.19
N LYS A 26 -13.27 -4.54 12.77
CA LYS A 26 -12.96 -3.26 13.42
C LYS A 26 -11.85 -3.42 14.46
N ASP A 27 -10.99 -2.41 14.55
CA ASP A 27 -9.89 -2.32 15.51
C ASP A 27 -8.84 -3.45 15.43
N ILE A 28 -8.71 -4.11 14.28
CA ILE A 28 -7.67 -5.11 14.01
C ILE A 28 -6.77 -4.63 12.87
N LEU A 29 -5.47 -4.73 13.09
CA LEU A 29 -4.43 -4.40 12.12
C LEU A 29 -3.51 -5.59 11.91
N PHE A 30 -3.08 -5.80 10.67
CA PHE A 30 -2.01 -6.74 10.33
C PHE A 30 -0.76 -5.99 9.89
N THR A 31 0.40 -6.46 10.32
CA THR A 31 1.70 -5.96 9.88
C THR A 31 2.62 -7.10 9.54
N ALA A 32 3.52 -6.87 8.58
CA ALA A 32 4.53 -7.85 8.22
C ALA A 32 5.78 -7.17 7.63
N GLY A 33 6.88 -7.90 7.60
CA GLY A 33 8.14 -7.42 7.10
C GLY A 33 9.18 -8.51 7.05
N ASN A 34 10.33 -8.28 7.66
CA ASN A 34 11.45 -9.21 7.64
C ASN A 34 11.43 -10.24 8.80
N ASP A 35 10.39 -10.27 9.61
CA ASP A 35 10.26 -11.16 10.79
C ASP A 35 9.79 -12.58 10.46
N ARG A 36 9.53 -12.87 9.19
CA ARG A 36 9.02 -14.17 8.74
C ARG A 36 7.70 -14.57 9.43
N GLY A 37 6.83 -13.62 9.66
CA GLY A 37 5.49 -13.80 10.23
C GLY A 37 4.60 -12.61 9.98
N VAL A 38 3.30 -12.84 9.98
CA VAL A 38 2.30 -11.80 9.95
C VAL A 38 1.80 -11.60 11.38
N VAL A 39 1.84 -10.36 11.86
CA VAL A 39 1.47 -10.00 13.24
C VAL A 39 0.09 -9.35 13.25
N GLU A 40 -0.74 -9.76 14.19
CA GLU A 40 -2.05 -9.17 14.49
C GLU A 40 -1.96 -8.26 15.71
N TRP A 41 -2.54 -7.06 15.57
CA TRP A 41 -2.59 -6.04 16.62
C TRP A 41 -4.03 -5.65 16.92
N SER A 42 -4.30 -5.33 18.19
CA SER A 42 -5.53 -4.68 18.61
C SER A 42 -5.32 -3.16 18.63
N LEU A 43 -6.07 -2.44 17.78
CA LEU A 43 -6.14 -0.98 17.81
C LEU A 43 -7.07 -0.44 18.92
N LYS A 44 -7.86 -1.31 19.54
CA LYS A 44 -8.69 -0.96 20.70
C LYS A 44 -7.85 -0.89 21.98
N THR A 45 -7.00 -1.89 22.20
CA THR A 45 -6.14 -1.97 23.39
C THR A 45 -4.71 -1.49 23.13
N MET A 46 -4.38 -1.09 21.89
CA MET A 46 -3.06 -0.66 21.45
C MET A 46 -1.97 -1.67 21.81
N SER A 47 -2.20 -2.96 21.50
CA SER A 47 -1.33 -4.04 21.92
C SER A 47 -1.21 -5.16 20.89
N PHE A 48 -0.12 -5.90 21.00
CA PHE A 48 0.11 -7.16 20.28
C PHE A 48 -0.96 -8.20 20.67
N ILE A 49 -1.47 -8.93 19.69
CA ILE A 49 -2.38 -10.06 19.91
C ILE A 49 -1.59 -11.36 19.71
N LYS A 50 -1.13 -11.63 18.49
CA LYS A 50 -0.42 -12.87 18.13
C LYS A 50 0.33 -12.76 16.82
N VAL A 51 1.16 -13.74 16.53
CA VAL A 51 1.62 -14.03 15.16
C VAL A 51 0.56 -14.93 14.52
N MET A 52 0.01 -14.48 13.39
CA MET A 52 -1.07 -15.18 12.69
C MET A 52 -0.59 -16.50 12.08
N PHE A 53 0.47 -16.43 11.32
CA PHE A 53 1.13 -17.59 10.70
C PHE A 53 2.56 -17.24 10.32
N PRO A 54 3.46 -18.24 10.31
CA PRO A 54 4.82 -18.07 9.84
C PRO A 54 4.87 -18.02 8.31
N VAL A 55 5.87 -17.32 7.77
CA VAL A 55 6.18 -17.24 6.35
C VAL A 55 7.64 -17.64 6.10
N ARG A 56 7.97 -18.01 4.86
CA ARG A 56 9.33 -18.50 4.52
C ARG A 56 10.34 -17.40 4.33
N SER A 57 9.89 -16.23 3.87
CA SER A 57 10.77 -15.08 3.59
C SER A 57 10.09 -13.76 4.00
N SER A 58 10.75 -12.64 3.76
CA SER A 58 10.18 -11.31 4.04
C SER A 58 8.87 -11.09 3.30
N VAL A 59 7.91 -10.45 3.94
CA VAL A 59 6.62 -10.08 3.35
C VAL A 59 6.65 -8.63 2.90
N TYR A 60 6.31 -8.38 1.64
CA TYR A 60 6.23 -7.04 1.07
C TYR A 60 4.79 -6.56 0.83
N ALA A 61 3.85 -7.47 0.67
CA ALA A 61 2.44 -7.16 0.42
C ALA A 61 1.54 -7.87 1.42
N LEU A 62 0.56 -7.15 1.96
CA LEU A 62 -0.59 -7.68 2.67
C LEU A 62 -1.86 -7.20 1.99
N HIS A 63 -2.87 -8.04 1.94
CA HIS A 63 -4.19 -7.66 1.41
C HIS A 63 -5.31 -8.47 2.06
N CYS A 64 -6.37 -7.77 2.48
CA CYS A 64 -7.63 -8.33 2.96
C CYS A 64 -8.74 -8.01 1.95
N PRO A 65 -9.11 -8.93 1.05
CA PRO A 65 -10.23 -8.73 0.14
C PRO A 65 -11.53 -8.46 0.90
N VAL A 66 -12.30 -7.44 0.52
CA VAL A 66 -13.53 -7.09 1.24
C VAL A 66 -14.61 -8.16 1.12
N SER A 67 -14.62 -8.92 0.02
CA SER A 67 -15.64 -9.93 -0.29
C SER A 67 -15.39 -11.29 0.36
N GLU A 68 -14.18 -11.54 0.84
CA GLU A 68 -13.78 -12.87 1.34
C GLU A 68 -13.07 -12.76 2.69
N PRO A 69 -13.27 -13.74 3.61
CA PRO A 69 -12.64 -13.71 4.93
C PRO A 69 -11.18 -14.19 4.87
N LEU A 70 -10.37 -13.49 4.09
CA LEU A 70 -8.99 -13.89 3.77
C LEU A 70 -7.99 -12.81 4.14
N LEU A 71 -6.76 -13.23 4.43
CA LEU A 71 -5.56 -12.40 4.49
C LEU A 71 -4.50 -13.01 3.58
N LEU A 72 -4.07 -12.24 2.59
CA LEU A 72 -3.00 -12.63 1.67
C LEU A 72 -1.69 -11.96 2.08
N ALA A 73 -0.60 -12.74 2.03
CA ALA A 73 0.74 -12.27 2.33
C ALA A 73 1.71 -12.62 1.19
N GLY A 74 2.14 -11.61 0.45
CA GLY A 74 3.08 -11.72 -0.68
C GLY A 74 4.52 -11.64 -0.20
N GLU A 75 5.30 -12.68 -0.50
CA GLU A 75 6.65 -12.88 -0.02
C GLU A 75 7.74 -12.46 -1.02
N ARG A 76 8.95 -12.26 -0.49
CA ARG A 76 10.18 -12.12 -1.28
C ARG A 76 10.48 -13.34 -2.15
N SER A 77 10.05 -14.52 -1.74
CA SER A 77 10.21 -15.77 -2.48
C SER A 77 9.37 -15.85 -3.76
N GLY A 78 8.40 -14.92 -3.94
CA GLY A 78 7.40 -14.97 -4.99
C GLY A 78 6.13 -15.73 -4.60
N GLN A 79 6.13 -16.42 -3.46
CA GLN A 79 4.97 -17.12 -2.93
C GLN A 79 3.97 -16.15 -2.28
N VAL A 80 2.68 -16.44 -2.40
CA VAL A 80 1.63 -15.76 -1.64
C VAL A 80 0.91 -16.77 -0.76
N ASN A 81 0.90 -16.51 0.55
CA ASN A 81 0.14 -17.29 1.51
C ASN A 81 -1.28 -16.73 1.62
N VAL A 82 -2.28 -17.60 1.57
CA VAL A 82 -3.69 -17.27 1.74
C VAL A 82 -4.17 -17.84 3.05
N PHE A 83 -4.33 -17.00 4.05
CA PHE A 83 -4.89 -17.38 5.36
C PHE A 83 -6.41 -17.16 5.35
N ASN A 84 -7.15 -18.19 5.76
CA ASN A 84 -8.59 -18.14 5.87
C ASN A 84 -8.99 -17.90 7.34
N PHE A 85 -9.75 -16.83 7.61
CA PHE A 85 -10.18 -16.47 8.96
C PHE A 85 -11.26 -17.40 9.53
N ILE A 86 -11.99 -18.13 8.69
CA ILE A 86 -12.98 -19.11 9.16
C ILE A 86 -12.25 -20.39 9.57
N GLU A 87 -11.36 -20.89 8.73
CA GLU A 87 -10.60 -22.12 8.99
C GLU A 87 -9.43 -21.94 9.94
N GLN A 88 -9.04 -20.69 10.24
CA GLN A 88 -7.92 -20.30 11.10
C GLN A 88 -6.57 -20.92 10.68
N LYS A 89 -6.36 -21.09 9.40
CA LYS A 89 -5.12 -21.65 8.82
C LYS A 89 -4.80 -21.06 7.43
N VAL A 90 -3.57 -21.26 6.98
CA VAL A 90 -3.20 -21.05 5.58
C VAL A 90 -3.83 -22.17 4.75
N THR A 91 -4.73 -21.82 3.84
CA THR A 91 -5.48 -22.76 3.00
C THR A 91 -4.86 -22.94 1.63
N HIS A 92 -4.23 -21.90 1.08
CA HIS A 92 -3.62 -21.95 -0.25
C HIS A 92 -2.24 -21.28 -0.25
N LEU A 93 -1.38 -21.76 -1.12
CA LEU A 93 -0.09 -21.20 -1.46
C LEU A 93 -0.08 -20.92 -2.97
N LEU A 94 -0.11 -19.64 -3.35
CA LEU A 94 -0.05 -19.25 -4.75
C LEU A 94 1.41 -19.21 -5.17
N ASN A 95 1.81 -20.13 -6.04
CA ASN A 95 3.19 -20.35 -6.45
C ASN A 95 3.30 -20.14 -7.98
N PHE A 96 3.42 -18.91 -8.42
CA PHE A 96 3.67 -18.57 -9.82
C PHE A 96 4.96 -17.79 -9.98
N HIS A 97 5.03 -16.63 -9.30
CA HIS A 97 6.22 -15.79 -9.32
C HIS A 97 7.40 -16.47 -8.60
N LYS A 98 8.61 -16.24 -9.12
CA LYS A 98 9.88 -16.70 -8.50
C LYS A 98 10.67 -15.58 -7.89
N LEU A 99 10.22 -14.34 -8.09
CA LEU A 99 10.77 -13.10 -7.56
C LEU A 99 9.72 -12.41 -6.69
N PRO A 100 10.13 -11.45 -5.82
CA PRO A 100 9.25 -10.80 -4.85
C PRO A 100 7.90 -10.35 -5.39
N VAL A 101 6.83 -10.63 -4.63
CA VAL A 101 5.50 -10.05 -4.85
C VAL A 101 5.40 -8.76 -4.04
N PHE A 102 5.24 -7.61 -4.72
CA PHE A 102 5.28 -6.30 -4.10
C PHE A 102 3.93 -5.70 -3.76
N ASP A 103 2.88 -6.03 -4.49
CA ASP A 103 1.53 -5.56 -4.19
C ASP A 103 0.49 -6.60 -4.59
N ILE A 104 -0.62 -6.62 -3.86
CA ILE A 104 -1.77 -7.49 -4.07
C ILE A 104 -3.03 -6.64 -4.00
N LYS A 105 -3.92 -6.74 -4.99
CA LYS A 105 -5.21 -6.07 -5.02
C LYS A 105 -6.29 -7.00 -5.52
N SER A 106 -7.50 -6.84 -4.99
CA SER A 106 -8.69 -7.53 -5.47
C SER A 106 -9.53 -6.62 -6.36
N VAL A 107 -10.01 -7.17 -7.49
CA VAL A 107 -11.02 -6.59 -8.38
C VAL A 107 -12.36 -7.22 -8.01
N ARG A 108 -13.22 -6.44 -7.35
CA ARG A 108 -14.49 -6.95 -6.79
C ARG A 108 -15.47 -7.37 -7.86
N SER A 109 -15.62 -6.54 -8.90
CA SER A 109 -16.55 -6.79 -10.02
C SER A 109 -16.27 -8.09 -10.76
N LYS A 110 -15.01 -8.54 -10.77
CA LYS A 110 -14.56 -9.76 -11.45
C LYS A 110 -14.27 -10.92 -10.51
N SER A 111 -14.26 -10.70 -9.19
CA SER A 111 -13.78 -11.66 -8.19
C SER A 111 -12.35 -12.14 -8.50
N GLU A 112 -11.47 -11.23 -8.90
CA GLU A 112 -10.09 -11.52 -9.28
C GLU A 112 -9.09 -10.91 -8.29
N LEU A 113 -7.91 -11.51 -8.20
CA LEU A 113 -6.73 -10.99 -7.50
C LEU A 113 -5.66 -10.65 -8.52
N LEU A 114 -5.05 -9.49 -8.36
CA LEU A 114 -3.88 -9.04 -9.11
C LEU A 114 -2.65 -9.10 -8.18
N LEU A 115 -1.61 -9.79 -8.60
CA LEU A 115 -0.33 -9.89 -7.89
C LEU A 115 0.77 -9.30 -8.77
N SER A 116 1.43 -8.25 -8.31
CA SER A 116 2.57 -7.64 -9.04
C SER A 116 3.90 -8.13 -8.50
N SER A 117 4.86 -8.34 -9.40
CA SER A 117 6.15 -8.94 -9.04
C SER A 117 7.36 -8.15 -9.54
N GLU A 118 8.51 -8.46 -8.94
CA GLU A 118 9.82 -7.99 -9.38
C GLU A 118 10.20 -8.50 -10.77
N ASP A 119 9.59 -9.58 -11.24
CA ASP A 119 9.82 -10.14 -12.57
C ASP A 119 9.21 -9.31 -13.71
N GLY A 120 8.45 -8.26 -13.40
CA GLY A 120 7.84 -7.36 -14.37
C GLY A 120 6.47 -7.81 -14.87
N SER A 121 5.95 -8.92 -14.36
CA SER A 121 4.63 -9.44 -14.69
C SER A 121 3.60 -9.21 -13.59
N VAL A 122 2.34 -9.34 -13.96
CA VAL A 122 1.18 -9.41 -13.07
C VAL A 122 0.47 -10.72 -13.32
N SER A 123 0.25 -11.50 -12.28
CA SER A 123 -0.58 -12.70 -12.32
C SER A 123 -2.00 -12.40 -11.82
N VAL A 124 -2.98 -13.00 -12.49
CA VAL A 124 -4.41 -12.85 -12.19
C VAL A 124 -4.96 -14.18 -11.69
N TRP A 125 -5.64 -14.14 -10.56
CA TRP A 125 -6.15 -15.32 -9.88
C TRP A 125 -7.64 -15.18 -9.59
N ASP A 126 -8.38 -16.26 -9.71
CA ASP A 126 -9.74 -16.33 -9.22
C ASP A 126 -9.75 -16.27 -7.68
N LEU A 127 -10.47 -15.31 -7.13
CA LEU A 127 -10.50 -15.05 -5.68
C LEU A 127 -11.22 -16.15 -4.88
N LYS A 128 -12.14 -16.91 -5.50
CA LYS A 128 -12.95 -17.90 -4.81
C LYS A 128 -12.24 -19.27 -4.71
N ASN A 129 -11.65 -19.70 -5.83
CA ASN A 129 -11.02 -21.03 -5.90
C ASN A 129 -9.49 -20.99 -5.88
N MET A 130 -8.89 -19.80 -5.86
CA MET A 130 -7.45 -19.58 -5.83
C MET A 130 -6.70 -20.24 -7.00
N GLN A 131 -7.35 -20.32 -8.15
CA GLN A 131 -6.74 -20.79 -9.39
C GLN A 131 -6.21 -19.63 -10.19
N MET A 132 -5.03 -19.82 -10.78
CA MET A 132 -4.46 -18.86 -11.72
C MET A 132 -5.28 -18.84 -12.99
N LEU A 133 -5.70 -17.65 -13.41
CA LEU A 133 -6.46 -17.44 -14.65
C LEU A 133 -5.51 -17.16 -15.81
N TYR A 134 -4.64 -16.19 -15.64
CA TYR A 134 -3.63 -15.82 -16.66
C TYR A 134 -2.56 -14.89 -16.06
N GLU A 135 -1.58 -14.55 -16.88
CA GLU A 135 -0.56 -13.54 -16.57
C GLU A 135 -0.36 -12.61 -17.77
N PHE A 136 0.18 -11.43 -17.49
CA PHE A 136 0.64 -10.52 -18.54
C PHE A 136 1.86 -9.73 -18.05
N ARG A 137 2.73 -9.41 -19.01
CA ARG A 137 3.90 -8.59 -18.75
C ARG A 137 3.52 -7.10 -18.79
N VAL A 138 3.80 -6.40 -17.71
CA VAL A 138 3.56 -4.96 -17.59
C VAL A 138 4.82 -4.17 -17.92
N SER A 139 5.99 -4.63 -17.47
CA SER A 139 7.27 -3.97 -17.67
C SER A 139 8.39 -4.98 -17.92
N SER A 140 9.50 -4.54 -18.47
CA SER A 140 10.75 -5.32 -18.47
C SER A 140 11.46 -5.31 -17.11
N ASP A 141 11.01 -4.45 -16.19
CA ASP A 141 11.54 -4.30 -14.83
C ASP A 141 10.41 -4.46 -13.80
N THR A 142 10.71 -4.36 -12.52
CA THR A 142 9.81 -4.55 -11.38
C THR A 142 8.49 -3.76 -11.51
N VAL A 143 7.36 -4.44 -11.28
CA VAL A 143 6.05 -3.81 -11.01
C VAL A 143 5.87 -3.69 -9.50
N ARG A 144 5.90 -2.45 -9.00
CA ARG A 144 6.02 -2.19 -7.56
C ARG A 144 4.71 -1.95 -6.83
N THR A 145 3.73 -1.42 -7.51
CA THR A 145 2.47 -1.00 -6.87
C THR A 145 1.32 -1.06 -7.85
N ILE A 146 0.15 -1.36 -7.33
CA ILE A 146 -1.12 -1.48 -8.06
C ILE A 146 -2.12 -0.49 -7.49
N ALA A 147 -2.81 0.26 -8.34
CA ALA A 147 -3.96 1.06 -7.96
C ALA A 147 -5.14 0.76 -8.89
N ILE A 148 -6.27 0.39 -8.32
CA ILE A 148 -7.52 0.16 -9.04
C ILE A 148 -8.37 1.43 -8.92
N SER A 149 -8.96 1.89 -10.02
CA SER A 149 -9.90 3.00 -10.00
C SER A 149 -11.16 2.64 -9.20
N PRO A 150 -11.80 3.59 -8.48
CA PRO A 150 -12.95 3.29 -7.63
C PRO A 150 -14.15 2.69 -8.38
N ASP A 151 -14.30 3.01 -9.66
CA ASP A 151 -15.31 2.46 -10.56
C ASP A 151 -14.94 1.10 -11.17
N GLU A 152 -13.71 0.63 -10.85
CA GLU A 152 -13.12 -0.60 -11.41
C GLU A 152 -13.09 -0.65 -12.95
N SER A 153 -12.95 0.51 -13.60
CA SER A 153 -12.75 0.59 -15.05
C SER A 153 -11.29 0.40 -15.43
N ASN A 154 -10.35 0.92 -14.62
CA ASN A 154 -8.92 0.97 -14.92
C ASN A 154 -8.06 0.48 -13.75
N VAL A 155 -6.87 -0.01 -14.09
CA VAL A 155 -5.81 -0.31 -13.14
C VAL A 155 -4.51 0.37 -13.55
N ALA A 156 -3.84 1.00 -12.60
CA ALA A 156 -2.54 1.63 -12.78
C ALA A 156 -1.44 0.80 -12.11
N PHE A 157 -0.35 0.57 -12.83
CA PHE A 157 0.85 -0.11 -12.34
C PHE A 157 2.03 0.85 -12.28
N GLY A 158 2.66 1.00 -11.12
CA GLY A 158 3.88 1.77 -10.95
C GLY A 158 5.11 0.89 -11.04
N CYS A 159 6.00 1.24 -11.95
CA CYS A 159 7.12 0.40 -12.31
C CYS A 159 8.48 1.00 -11.94
N LYS A 160 9.48 0.15 -11.85
CA LYS A 160 10.86 0.55 -11.54
C LYS A 160 11.56 1.22 -12.73
N ASP A 161 11.05 1.05 -13.94
CA ASP A 161 11.47 1.76 -15.15
C ASP A 161 10.98 3.22 -15.23
N ASN A 162 10.44 3.75 -14.12
CA ASN A 162 9.94 5.11 -13.92
C ASN A 162 8.57 5.40 -14.58
N ILE A 163 7.98 4.41 -15.24
CA ILE A 163 6.73 4.56 -15.99
C ILE A 163 5.55 4.08 -15.14
N ILE A 164 4.44 4.78 -15.24
CA ILE A 164 3.13 4.29 -14.79
C ILE A 164 2.38 3.79 -16.01
N ARG A 165 1.87 2.58 -15.97
CA ARG A 165 1.09 1.99 -17.04
C ARG A 165 -0.35 1.82 -16.62
N ILE A 166 -1.26 2.33 -17.44
CA ILE A 166 -2.70 2.28 -17.23
C ILE A 166 -3.28 1.20 -18.14
N TYR A 167 -4.01 0.28 -17.54
CA TYR A 167 -4.68 -0.82 -18.24
C TYR A 167 -6.18 -0.75 -18.01
N SER A 168 -6.95 -1.15 -19.02
CA SER A 168 -8.38 -1.42 -18.86
C SER A 168 -8.57 -2.65 -17.96
N LEU A 169 -9.46 -2.59 -16.97
CA LEU A 169 -9.81 -3.77 -16.18
C LEU A 169 -10.76 -4.74 -16.90
N SER A 170 -11.40 -4.32 -18.02
CA SER A 170 -12.29 -5.20 -18.76
C SER A 170 -11.55 -6.37 -19.42
N ASP A 171 -10.38 -6.10 -20.03
CA ASP A 171 -9.61 -7.05 -20.85
C ASP A 171 -8.10 -7.02 -20.59
N TYR A 172 -7.64 -6.19 -19.67
CA TYR A 172 -6.23 -5.94 -19.35
C TYR A 172 -5.39 -5.48 -20.57
N SER A 173 -6.01 -4.72 -21.49
CA SER A 173 -5.30 -4.02 -22.54
C SER A 173 -4.63 -2.75 -22.01
N LEU A 174 -3.41 -2.45 -22.52
CA LEU A 174 -2.70 -1.22 -22.20
C LEU A 174 -3.42 -0.03 -22.82
N LEU A 175 -3.78 0.95 -22.01
CA LEU A 175 -4.42 2.19 -22.44
C LEU A 175 -3.41 3.33 -22.61
N GLN A 176 -2.52 3.51 -21.64
CA GLN A 176 -1.59 4.64 -21.62
C GLN A 176 -0.34 4.38 -20.78
N GLU A 177 0.76 5.04 -21.14
CA GLU A 177 2.00 5.12 -20.35
C GLU A 177 2.24 6.57 -19.91
N LEU A 178 2.63 6.76 -18.64
CA LEU A 178 2.96 8.05 -18.06
C LEU A 178 4.43 8.03 -17.63
N ASP A 179 5.28 8.69 -18.39
CA ASP A 179 6.76 8.60 -18.33
C ASP A 179 7.45 9.80 -17.66
N GLN A 180 6.69 10.63 -16.94
CA GLN A 180 7.23 11.91 -16.44
C GLN A 180 7.99 11.80 -15.11
N HIS A 181 7.94 10.64 -14.39
CA HIS A 181 8.83 10.41 -13.27
C HIS A 181 10.26 10.14 -13.75
N THR A 182 11.25 10.65 -13.02
CA THR A 182 12.67 10.50 -13.38
C THR A 182 13.35 9.34 -12.64
N MET A 183 12.66 8.74 -11.71
CA MET A 183 13.10 7.59 -10.91
C MET A 183 11.92 6.63 -10.65
N PRO A 184 12.19 5.39 -10.17
CA PRO A 184 11.16 4.38 -9.90
C PRO A 184 9.91 4.88 -9.18
N VAL A 185 8.75 4.51 -9.72
CA VAL A 185 7.46 4.78 -9.09
C VAL A 185 7.27 3.79 -7.93
N THR A 186 7.00 4.31 -6.74
CA THR A 186 6.96 3.53 -5.51
C THR A 186 5.59 3.42 -4.88
N SER A 187 4.70 4.35 -5.20
CA SER A 187 3.32 4.35 -4.70
C SER A 187 2.38 5.03 -5.69
N ILE A 188 1.19 4.48 -5.84
CA ILE A 188 0.11 5.06 -6.66
C ILE A 188 -1.21 4.88 -5.94
N ARG A 189 -2.09 5.89 -6.03
CA ARG A 189 -3.49 5.81 -5.55
C ARG A 189 -4.40 6.66 -6.42
N TYR A 190 -5.56 6.14 -6.76
CA TYR A 190 -6.66 6.99 -7.20
C TYR A 190 -7.25 7.74 -6.01
N THR A 191 -7.76 8.95 -6.24
CA THR A 191 -8.58 9.64 -5.24
C THR A 191 -9.87 8.86 -4.97
N PRO A 192 -10.51 9.00 -3.80
CA PRO A 192 -11.76 8.31 -3.49
C PRO A 192 -12.87 8.57 -4.53
N GLU A 193 -12.91 9.78 -5.11
CA GLU A 193 -13.85 10.16 -6.16
C GLU A 193 -13.50 9.59 -7.54
N GLY A 194 -12.31 9.03 -7.70
CA GLY A 194 -11.83 8.45 -8.95
C GLY A 194 -11.41 9.46 -10.02
N ASN A 195 -11.50 10.76 -9.75
CA ASN A 195 -11.25 11.81 -10.75
C ASN A 195 -9.77 12.18 -10.92
N LYS A 196 -8.89 11.71 -10.05
CA LYS A 196 -7.44 11.91 -10.13
C LYS A 196 -6.68 10.65 -9.74
N LEU A 197 -5.46 10.54 -10.28
CA LEU A 197 -4.46 9.57 -9.87
C LEU A 197 -3.30 10.33 -9.21
N ILE A 198 -2.80 9.83 -8.08
CA ILE A 198 -1.63 10.39 -7.42
C ILE A 198 -0.53 9.35 -7.41
N SER A 199 0.67 9.76 -7.84
CA SER A 199 1.85 8.91 -7.82
C SER A 199 2.97 9.52 -7.01
N GLY A 200 3.69 8.66 -6.30
CA GLY A 200 4.91 8.98 -5.57
C GLY A 200 6.08 8.14 -6.07
N SER A 201 7.25 8.74 -6.14
CA SER A 201 8.43 8.12 -6.73
C SER A 201 9.68 8.28 -5.86
N ARG A 202 10.74 7.56 -6.24
CA ARG A 202 12.09 7.76 -5.70
C ARG A 202 12.70 9.12 -6.06
N ASP A 203 12.13 9.84 -7.04
CA ASP A 203 12.50 11.23 -7.37
C ASP A 203 12.02 12.27 -6.34
N ALA A 204 11.40 11.79 -5.24
CA ALA A 204 10.87 12.61 -4.15
C ALA A 204 9.67 13.49 -4.53
N GLN A 205 9.12 13.30 -5.73
CA GLN A 205 7.97 14.04 -6.22
C GLN A 205 6.66 13.29 -5.98
N LEU A 206 5.59 14.07 -5.78
CA LEU A 206 4.22 13.65 -6.04
C LEU A 206 3.77 14.23 -7.37
N LYS A 207 3.17 13.39 -8.21
CA LYS A 207 2.52 13.83 -9.44
C LYS A 207 1.04 13.55 -9.34
N ILE A 208 0.25 14.54 -9.76
CA ILE A 208 -1.21 14.50 -9.77
C ILE A 208 -1.65 14.46 -11.22
N TRP A 209 -2.43 13.48 -11.58
CA TRP A 209 -2.90 13.23 -12.94
C TRP A 209 -4.42 13.31 -12.98
N ASN A 210 -4.96 13.85 -14.06
CA ASN A 210 -6.39 13.74 -14.36
C ASN A 210 -6.70 12.29 -14.77
N SER A 211 -7.68 11.63 -14.15
CA SER A 211 -7.98 10.24 -14.48
C SER A 211 -8.74 10.03 -15.79
N ALA A 212 -9.33 11.09 -16.36
CA ALA A 212 -10.09 10.99 -17.60
C ALA A 212 -9.19 10.89 -18.85
N ASP A 213 -8.04 11.59 -18.84
CA ASP A 213 -7.11 11.66 -19.98
C ASP A 213 -5.65 11.41 -19.57
N TYR A 214 -5.42 11.19 -18.27
CA TYR A 214 -4.10 11.00 -17.65
C TYR A 214 -3.10 12.13 -17.90
N SER A 215 -3.58 13.34 -18.21
CA SER A 215 -2.72 14.55 -18.30
C SER A 215 -2.18 14.93 -16.91
N LEU A 216 -0.95 15.45 -16.86
CA LEU A 216 -0.34 15.91 -15.62
C LEU A 216 -0.97 17.23 -15.19
N ILE A 217 -1.62 17.24 -14.01
CA ILE A 217 -2.20 18.46 -13.41
C ILE A 217 -1.15 19.21 -12.58
N LYS A 218 -0.39 18.49 -11.76
CA LYS A 218 0.53 19.12 -10.79
C LYS A 218 1.72 18.21 -10.51
N ASN A 219 2.90 18.82 -10.35
CA ASN A 219 4.11 18.18 -9.87
C ASN A 219 4.54 18.87 -8.57
N ILE A 220 4.74 18.11 -7.49
CA ILE A 220 4.99 18.64 -6.15
C ILE A 220 6.29 18.02 -5.61
N PRO A 221 7.31 18.82 -5.27
CA PRO A 221 8.46 18.33 -4.50
C PRO A 221 8.01 18.02 -3.08
N ALA A 222 7.59 16.76 -2.89
CA ALA A 222 6.88 16.37 -1.67
C ALA A 222 7.81 16.06 -0.50
N HIS A 223 8.93 15.40 -0.76
CA HIS A 223 9.85 14.90 0.25
C HIS A 223 11.31 15.15 -0.15
N LEU A 224 12.25 14.81 0.75
CA LEU A 224 13.68 14.84 0.45
C LEU A 224 14.19 13.54 -0.18
N PHE A 225 13.42 12.46 -0.04
CA PHE A 225 13.73 11.14 -0.56
C PHE A 225 12.45 10.43 -1.04
N SER A 226 12.59 9.17 -1.45
CA SER A 226 11.53 8.33 -2.00
C SER A 226 10.20 8.44 -1.25
N VAL A 227 9.10 8.59 -1.97
CA VAL A 227 7.73 8.56 -1.43
C VAL A 227 7.24 7.12 -1.44
N TYR A 228 7.22 6.46 -0.29
CA TYR A 228 6.92 5.03 -0.21
C TYR A 228 5.45 4.69 -0.10
N SER A 229 4.64 5.58 0.44
CA SER A 229 3.22 5.31 0.62
C SER A 229 2.38 6.57 0.49
N ILE A 230 1.20 6.40 -0.08
CA ILE A 230 0.12 7.39 -0.15
C ILE A 230 -1.11 6.74 0.44
N ALA A 231 -1.79 7.41 1.38
CA ALA A 231 -3.01 6.92 2.02
C ALA A 231 -4.02 8.04 2.15
N PHE A 232 -5.21 7.87 1.55
CA PHE A 232 -6.32 8.81 1.69
C PHE A 232 -7.07 8.57 3.00
N HIS A 233 -7.48 9.67 3.64
CA HIS A 233 -8.37 9.61 4.78
C HIS A 233 -9.76 9.15 4.32
N PRO A 234 -10.45 8.25 5.07
CA PRO A 234 -11.70 7.66 4.61
C PRO A 234 -12.86 8.66 4.49
N VAL A 235 -12.82 9.77 5.24
CA VAL A 235 -13.94 10.73 5.32
C VAL A 235 -13.51 12.17 5.06
N LEU A 236 -12.36 12.59 5.61
CA LEU A 236 -11.89 13.99 5.52
C LEU A 236 -11.12 14.25 4.23
N PRO A 237 -11.11 15.49 3.71
CA PRO A 237 -10.43 15.83 2.47
C PRO A 237 -8.90 15.91 2.66
N TYR A 238 -8.30 14.85 3.17
CA TYR A 238 -6.87 14.75 3.41
C TYR A 238 -6.29 13.45 2.90
N PHE A 239 -5.02 13.49 2.57
CA PHE A 239 -4.21 12.29 2.39
C PHE A 239 -2.85 12.44 3.07
N ALA A 240 -2.25 11.32 3.39
CA ALA A 240 -0.94 11.25 4.01
C ALA A 240 0.09 10.63 3.04
N THR A 241 1.33 11.09 3.13
CA THR A 241 2.48 10.49 2.44
C THR A 241 3.57 10.11 3.43
N ALA A 242 4.22 8.98 3.17
CA ALA A 242 5.38 8.51 3.94
C ALA A 242 6.61 8.41 3.06
N SER A 243 7.77 8.66 3.66
CA SER A 243 9.01 8.72 2.91
C SER A 243 10.19 8.07 3.64
N ARG A 244 11.20 7.76 2.83
CA ARG A 244 12.54 7.39 3.30
C ARG A 244 13.20 8.53 4.12
N ASP A 245 12.76 9.76 3.97
CA ASP A 245 13.25 10.91 4.75
C ASP A 245 12.79 10.91 6.22
N LYS A 246 12.09 9.85 6.66
CA LYS A 246 11.58 9.61 8.03
C LYS A 246 10.43 10.51 8.41
N THR A 247 9.83 11.22 7.45
CA THR A 247 8.71 12.11 7.70
C THR A 247 7.40 11.54 7.18
N ILE A 248 6.32 11.99 7.79
CA ILE A 248 4.95 11.85 7.27
C ILE A 248 4.43 13.25 6.99
N LYS A 249 3.81 13.44 5.84
CA LYS A 249 3.20 14.71 5.47
C LYS A 249 1.71 14.52 5.21
N ILE A 250 0.92 15.48 5.68
CA ILE A 250 -0.53 15.52 5.47
C ILE A 250 -0.84 16.62 4.50
N TRP A 251 -1.63 16.30 3.51
CA TRP A 251 -1.99 17.13 2.38
C TRP A 251 -3.51 17.27 2.28
N ASP A 252 -3.94 18.40 1.81
CA ASP A 252 -5.31 18.60 1.35
C ASP A 252 -5.54 17.82 0.05
N SER A 253 -6.62 17.07 -0.07
CA SER A 253 -6.88 16.23 -1.24
C SER A 253 -7.55 16.98 -2.40
N GLU A 254 -8.04 18.20 -2.19
CA GLU A 254 -8.68 19.03 -3.21
C GLU A 254 -7.68 19.90 -3.95
N ASN A 255 -6.86 20.66 -3.20
CA ASN A 255 -5.90 21.63 -3.75
C ASN A 255 -4.45 21.14 -3.71
N PHE A 256 -4.18 20.00 -3.04
CA PHE A 256 -2.84 19.39 -2.89
C PHE A 256 -1.84 20.29 -2.18
N GLU A 257 -2.32 21.08 -1.22
CA GLU A 257 -1.48 21.88 -0.35
C GLU A 257 -1.01 21.09 0.88
N LEU A 258 0.24 21.34 1.27
CA LEU A 258 0.79 20.77 2.49
C LEU A 258 0.12 21.41 3.72
N LYS A 259 -0.55 20.59 4.53
CA LYS A 259 -1.20 21.04 5.78
C LYS A 259 -0.32 20.80 7.00
N LYS A 260 0.41 19.68 7.05
CA LYS A 260 1.24 19.33 8.21
C LYS A 260 2.44 18.46 7.80
N THR A 261 3.56 18.65 8.50
CA THR A 261 4.71 17.75 8.44
C THR A 261 4.96 17.19 9.83
N LEU A 262 4.97 15.86 9.94
CA LEU A 262 5.36 15.15 11.14
C LEU A 262 6.84 14.78 10.98
N SER A 263 7.69 15.40 11.78
CA SER A 263 9.14 15.16 11.83
C SER A 263 9.70 15.45 13.22
N PHE A 264 10.90 14.95 13.49
CA PHE A 264 11.58 15.25 14.75
C PHE A 264 11.83 16.77 14.94
N GLU A 265 12.18 17.47 13.85
CA GLU A 265 12.44 18.91 13.87
C GLU A 265 11.17 19.72 14.20
N LYS A 266 10.00 19.13 14.00
CA LYS A 266 8.70 19.71 14.36
C LYS A 266 8.21 19.27 15.74
N GLY A 267 9.04 18.53 16.51
CA GLY A 267 8.74 18.12 17.88
C GLY A 267 7.90 16.84 17.98
N TYR A 268 7.73 16.08 16.91
CA TYR A 268 7.01 14.81 16.96
C TYR A 268 7.94 13.65 17.34
N ASP A 269 7.45 12.72 18.15
CA ASP A 269 8.13 11.42 18.34
C ASP A 269 7.94 10.53 17.11
N MET A 270 8.70 10.83 16.07
CA MET A 270 8.64 10.18 14.77
C MET A 270 9.39 8.86 14.73
N HIS A 271 9.23 8.14 13.61
CA HIS A 271 10.08 7.02 13.24
C HIS A 271 11.54 7.45 13.06
N ARG A 272 12.47 6.61 13.53
CA ARG A 272 13.91 6.87 13.43
C ARG A 272 14.52 6.46 12.10
N LEU A 273 13.81 5.62 11.34
CA LEU A 273 14.20 5.12 10.03
C LEU A 273 13.08 5.40 9.00
N SER A 274 13.24 4.86 7.79
CA SER A 274 12.27 5.03 6.69
C SER A 274 10.86 4.66 7.11
N VAL A 275 9.87 5.48 6.76
CA VAL A 275 8.46 5.15 6.93
C VAL A 275 7.99 4.44 5.66
N ASN A 276 7.66 3.15 5.79
CA ASN A 276 7.45 2.27 4.63
C ASN A 276 6.01 2.24 4.14
N LYS A 277 5.04 2.23 5.06
CA LYS A 277 3.62 2.12 4.70
C LYS A 277 2.75 2.92 5.66
N LEU A 278 1.64 3.43 5.12
CA LEU A 278 0.57 4.12 5.84
C LEU A 278 -0.77 3.47 5.56
N ALA A 279 -1.65 3.52 6.54
CA ALA A 279 -3.09 3.32 6.37
C ALA A 279 -3.87 4.22 7.33
N TRP A 280 -5.09 4.57 6.95
CA TRP A 280 -6.08 5.13 7.84
C TRP A 280 -7.02 4.02 8.28
N ASP A 281 -7.46 4.06 9.53
CA ASP A 281 -8.51 3.18 10.01
C ASP A 281 -9.88 3.86 10.06
N ASP A 282 -10.93 3.10 10.39
CA ASP A 282 -12.30 3.60 10.49
C ASP A 282 -12.53 4.57 11.65
N ALA A 283 -11.58 4.65 12.59
CA ALA A 283 -11.61 5.59 13.72
C ALA A 283 -10.85 6.89 13.43
N ASN A 284 -10.53 7.17 12.16
CA ASN A 284 -9.77 8.34 11.70
C ASN A 284 -8.34 8.42 12.24
N ARG A 285 -7.74 7.27 12.61
CA ARG A 285 -6.35 7.19 13.05
C ARG A 285 -5.45 6.89 11.86
N LEU A 286 -4.34 7.61 11.75
CA LEU A 286 -3.28 7.27 10.81
C LEU A 286 -2.33 6.27 11.46
N ILE A 287 -2.03 5.20 10.75
CA ILE A 287 -1.12 4.16 11.18
C ILE A 287 0.10 4.17 10.28
N SER A 288 1.28 4.11 10.87
CA SER A 288 2.55 4.09 10.14
C SER A 288 3.45 2.97 10.61
N VAL A 289 4.18 2.36 9.67
CA VAL A 289 5.18 1.31 9.94
C VAL A 289 6.51 1.66 9.30
N SER A 290 7.60 1.17 9.90
CA SER A 290 8.94 1.62 9.56
C SER A 290 9.99 0.51 9.67
N ASP A 291 11.15 0.79 9.07
CA ASP A 291 12.37 0.01 9.27
C ASP A 291 12.84 0.00 10.73
N ASP A 292 12.39 0.92 11.57
CA ASP A 292 12.72 0.97 13.00
C ASP A 292 11.93 -0.06 13.84
N LYS A 293 11.17 -0.96 13.20
CA LYS A 293 10.45 -2.09 13.81
C LYS A 293 9.23 -1.67 14.64
N LEU A 294 8.81 -0.41 14.54
CA LEU A 294 7.69 0.15 15.30
C LEU A 294 6.47 0.36 14.41
N VAL A 295 5.30 0.22 15.05
CA VAL A 295 4.03 0.69 14.53
C VAL A 295 3.65 1.92 15.34
N LYS A 296 3.38 3.04 14.67
CA LYS A 296 2.92 4.27 15.34
C LYS A 296 1.50 4.60 14.91
N ILE A 297 0.69 4.99 15.89
CA ILE A 297 -0.73 5.32 15.71
C ILE A 297 -0.92 6.79 16.06
N TRP A 298 -1.45 7.55 15.11
CA TRP A 298 -1.61 8.99 15.17
C TRP A 298 -3.10 9.34 15.13
N GLU A 299 -3.55 10.18 16.03
CA GLU A 299 -4.89 10.72 16.07
C GLU A 299 -4.93 12.10 15.42
N ILE A 300 -5.94 12.34 14.57
CA ILE A 300 -6.24 13.68 14.06
C ILE A 300 -7.30 14.32 14.95
N CYS A 301 -6.93 15.45 15.56
CA CYS A 301 -7.84 16.33 16.27
C CYS A 301 -8.24 17.48 15.33
N LEU A 302 -9.54 17.63 15.07
CA LEU A 302 -10.12 18.70 14.26
C LEU A 302 -10.43 19.93 15.08
#